data_e0e15769245fc37ae2bf5fe056c37f0c
#
_entry.id   e0e15769245fc37ae2bf5fe056c37f0c
#
_cell.length_a   1.000
_cell.length_b   1.000
_cell.length_c   1.000
_cell.angle_alpha   90.00
_cell.angle_beta   90.00
_cell.angle_gamma   90.00
#
_symmetry.space_group_name_H-M   'P 1'
#
loop_
_entity.id
_entity.type
_entity.pdbx_description
1 polymer ?
#
loop_
_entity_poly.entity_id
_entity_poly.type
_entity_poly.pdbx_seq_one_letter_code
_entity_poly.pdbx_strand_id
1 'polypeptide(L)'
;MTWLPEWRVTVGDDVYTTVTSVSYASGRLDIDRQCTAGYCRVEIINTDNSPFTINVTEPITLELKNSTGTYVTVFGGEVSDFNIGVRSPEESGYITTGTILGIGSLAKLVKAVYNTALAEGLDGAQISAILGAALNLNWNEVTPTVTWDTYPATTTWNDAESYIGTIDSGFYTMIALAANASAKSQTLADQIANSALGQLSEGKNGDVNYDDADHRSNDLATNGYTFIDGAYATPTSITSTTQTARIRNSLIYRYATGYGSTYTTSSADSIASYGLFERSFDSNIKNLADITDIATRELNLRSVPKASLGAITFRLDNPDMPSAMLDALIEVYFGQPMLISNLPSNLLGGTFDGFVENVALRATPSFTEITLYISATEFSLSTTQWDTVTPSTITWATTNATLIWNNATGALN
;
A
#
# COMPACT_ATOMS: atom_id res chain seq x y z
N MET A 1 -4.40 31.31 7.89
CA MET A 1 -3.62 31.54 6.66
C MET A 1 -4.03 30.45 5.70
N THR A 2 -4.45 30.77 4.50
CA THR A 2 -4.86 29.73 3.53
C THR A 2 -3.59 28.97 3.11
N TRP A 3 -3.59 27.65 3.29
CA TRP A 3 -2.52 26.81 2.80
C TRP A 3 -2.50 26.82 1.26
N LEU A 4 -1.31 26.94 0.69
CA LEU A 4 -1.10 26.85 -0.76
C LEU A 4 -0.15 25.69 -1.04
N PRO A 5 -0.48 24.83 -2.01
CA PRO A 5 0.37 23.69 -2.35
C PRO A 5 1.69 24.16 -2.97
N GLU A 6 2.78 23.83 -2.34
CA GLU A 6 4.13 24.01 -2.88
C GLU A 6 4.76 22.64 -3.11
N TRP A 7 5.17 22.41 -4.34
CA TRP A 7 5.75 21.15 -4.79
C TRP A 7 7.26 21.26 -4.95
N ARG A 8 7.94 20.18 -4.63
CA ARG A 8 9.35 19.97 -4.93
C ARG A 8 9.51 18.60 -5.58
N VAL A 9 10.22 18.56 -6.70
CA VAL A 9 10.58 17.34 -7.42
C VAL A 9 12.08 17.26 -7.47
N THR A 10 12.64 16.18 -6.95
CA THR A 10 14.08 15.90 -7.04
C THR A 10 14.27 14.75 -8.02
N VAL A 11 15.18 14.93 -9.00
CA VAL A 11 15.57 13.90 -9.95
C VAL A 11 17.08 13.81 -9.93
N GLY A 12 17.62 12.66 -9.50
CA GLY A 12 19.04 12.57 -9.19
C GLY A 12 19.44 13.63 -8.16
N ASP A 13 20.37 14.50 -8.52
CA ASP A 13 20.83 15.61 -7.67
C ASP A 13 20.09 16.93 -7.93
N ASP A 14 19.24 16.99 -8.96
CA ASP A 14 18.58 18.23 -9.40
C ASP A 14 17.22 18.42 -8.73
N VAL A 15 16.95 19.66 -8.31
CA VAL A 15 15.70 20.06 -7.63
C VAL A 15 14.89 21.02 -8.48
N TYR A 16 13.64 20.65 -8.77
CA TYR A 16 12.70 21.44 -9.54
C TYR A 16 11.53 21.89 -8.66
N THR A 17 11.30 23.21 -8.62
CA THR A 17 10.19 23.83 -7.85
C THR A 17 9.15 24.53 -8.73
N THR A 18 9.42 24.68 -10.02
CA THR A 18 8.48 25.28 -11.00
C THR A 18 7.45 24.26 -11.51
N VAL A 19 6.83 23.55 -10.59
CA VAL A 19 5.88 22.48 -10.88
C VAL A 19 4.51 23.06 -11.21
N THR A 20 3.92 22.66 -12.33
CA THR A 20 2.61 23.16 -12.80
C THR A 20 1.50 22.14 -12.66
N SER A 21 1.79 20.87 -12.78
CA SER A 21 0.83 19.82 -12.52
C SER A 21 1.50 18.58 -11.96
N VAL A 22 0.75 17.90 -11.10
CA VAL A 22 1.16 16.64 -10.50
C VAL A 22 -0.01 15.67 -10.53
N SER A 23 0.28 14.43 -10.86
CA SER A 23 -0.62 13.32 -10.54
C SER A 23 0.22 12.13 -10.11
N TYR A 24 -0.19 11.46 -9.04
CA TYR A 24 0.38 10.16 -8.68
C TYR A 24 -0.71 9.22 -8.17
N ALA A 25 -0.44 7.92 -8.25
CA ALA A 25 -1.24 6.90 -7.60
C ALA A 25 -0.33 5.76 -7.13
N SER A 26 -0.66 5.19 -5.96
CA SER A 26 0.02 4.05 -5.37
C SER A 26 -0.96 3.18 -4.61
N GLY A 27 -0.70 1.86 -4.56
CA GLY A 27 -1.52 0.88 -3.88
C GLY A 27 -2.31 -0.01 -4.84
N ARG A 28 -3.51 -0.48 -4.41
CA ARG A 28 -4.38 -1.37 -5.18
C ARG A 28 -5.82 -0.87 -5.17
N LEU A 29 -6.57 -1.16 -6.23
CA LEU A 29 -8.01 -0.86 -6.33
C LEU A 29 -8.90 -2.05 -5.98
N ASP A 30 -8.32 -3.24 -5.90
CA ASP A 30 -9.03 -4.50 -5.61
C ASP A 30 -8.30 -5.22 -4.47
N ILE A 31 -9.00 -5.41 -3.35
CA ILE A 31 -8.46 -6.05 -2.15
C ILE A 31 -8.06 -7.53 -2.36
N ASP A 32 -8.53 -8.14 -3.45
CA ASP A 32 -8.21 -9.52 -3.82
C ASP A 32 -6.93 -9.64 -4.67
N ARG A 33 -6.22 -8.51 -4.89
CA ARG A 33 -4.98 -8.45 -5.67
C ARG A 33 -3.85 -7.82 -4.87
N GLN A 34 -2.62 -8.13 -5.26
CA GLN A 34 -1.45 -7.43 -4.77
C GLN A 34 -1.39 -5.99 -5.34
N CYS A 35 -0.61 -5.12 -4.71
CA CYS A 35 -0.39 -3.78 -5.24
C CYS A 35 0.33 -3.84 -6.58
N THR A 36 0.05 -2.87 -7.41
CA THR A 36 0.80 -2.61 -8.64
C THR A 36 1.81 -1.49 -8.39
N ALA A 37 2.83 -1.41 -9.23
CA ALA A 37 3.78 -0.30 -9.15
C ALA A 37 3.03 1.05 -9.19
N GLY A 38 3.37 1.89 -8.24
CA GLY A 38 2.93 3.28 -8.21
C GLY A 38 3.47 4.04 -9.41
N TYR A 39 2.81 5.11 -9.77
CA TYR A 39 3.28 6.00 -10.84
C TYR A 39 3.05 7.45 -10.47
N CYS A 40 3.92 8.33 -10.98
CA CYS A 40 3.68 9.76 -10.95
C CYS A 40 3.88 10.39 -12.33
N ARG A 41 3.18 11.48 -12.57
CA ARG A 41 3.40 12.37 -13.69
C ARG A 41 3.53 13.79 -13.15
N VAL A 42 4.63 14.43 -13.50
CA VAL A 42 4.92 15.80 -13.08
C VAL A 42 5.18 16.64 -14.32
N GLU A 43 4.59 17.83 -14.39
CA GLU A 43 4.87 18.83 -15.39
C GLU A 43 5.60 20.01 -14.75
N ILE A 44 6.79 20.34 -15.27
CA ILE A 44 7.63 21.47 -14.82
C ILE A 44 7.74 22.49 -15.93
N ILE A 45 7.80 23.77 -15.57
CA ILE A 45 8.05 24.86 -16.51
C ILE A 45 9.48 25.35 -16.36
N ASN A 46 10.12 25.57 -17.50
CA ASN A 46 11.39 26.23 -17.62
C ASN A 46 11.21 27.54 -18.41
N THR A 47 11.53 28.67 -17.76
CA THR A 47 11.36 30.01 -18.32
C THR A 47 12.68 30.70 -18.67
N ASP A 48 13.81 30.11 -18.33
CA ASP A 48 15.15 30.66 -18.54
C ASP A 48 15.91 30.01 -19.71
N ASN A 49 15.23 29.08 -20.41
CA ASN A 49 15.77 28.34 -21.54
C ASN A 49 17.03 27.51 -21.22
N SER A 50 17.29 27.21 -19.94
CA SER A 50 18.35 26.29 -19.54
C SER A 50 18.01 24.85 -19.97
N PRO A 51 19.01 24.00 -20.28
CA PRO A 51 18.73 22.61 -20.60
C PRO A 51 18.23 21.85 -19.35
N PHE A 52 17.28 20.95 -19.55
CA PHE A 52 16.95 19.95 -18.54
C PHE A 52 18.04 18.87 -18.49
N THR A 53 18.40 18.45 -17.29
CA THR A 53 19.44 17.42 -17.03
C THR A 53 18.87 16.07 -16.62
N ILE A 54 17.57 15.87 -16.83
CA ILE A 54 16.82 14.66 -16.43
C ILE A 54 17.12 13.49 -17.36
N ASN A 55 17.54 12.36 -16.79
CA ASN A 55 17.73 11.11 -17.52
C ASN A 55 16.72 10.04 -17.06
N VAL A 56 16.45 9.09 -17.94
CA VAL A 56 15.66 7.90 -17.58
C VAL A 56 16.45 7.03 -16.60
N THR A 57 15.75 6.32 -15.72
CA THR A 57 16.27 5.49 -14.63
C THR A 57 16.90 6.25 -13.45
N GLU A 58 16.97 7.58 -13.50
CA GLU A 58 17.34 8.35 -12.32
C GLU A 58 16.27 8.27 -11.23
N PRO A 59 16.67 8.27 -9.95
CA PRO A 59 15.71 8.31 -8.86
C PRO A 59 14.91 9.61 -8.91
N ILE A 60 13.61 9.51 -8.66
CA ILE A 60 12.70 10.63 -8.54
C ILE A 60 12.02 10.63 -7.18
N THR A 61 11.99 11.79 -6.53
CA THR A 61 11.23 12.03 -5.31
C THR A 61 10.29 13.21 -5.52
N LEU A 62 9.01 12.99 -5.20
CA LEU A 62 7.98 14.02 -5.21
C LEU A 62 7.61 14.39 -3.79
N GLU A 63 7.66 15.66 -3.47
CA GLU A 63 7.38 16.17 -2.14
C GLU A 63 6.34 17.30 -2.20
N LEU A 64 5.50 17.33 -1.18
CA LEU A 64 4.49 18.38 -0.97
C LEU A 64 4.73 19.04 0.39
N LYS A 65 4.66 20.35 0.43
CA LYS A 65 4.82 21.13 1.65
C LYS A 65 3.58 21.04 2.53
N ASN A 66 3.73 20.59 3.75
CA ASN A 66 2.64 20.47 4.71
C ASN A 66 2.22 21.83 5.33
N SER A 67 1.27 21.83 6.26
CA SER A 67 0.76 23.04 6.90
C SER A 67 1.80 23.78 7.74
N THR A 68 2.84 23.10 8.22
CA THR A 68 3.93 23.68 9.00
C THR A 68 5.06 24.24 8.15
N GLY A 69 4.99 24.06 6.83
CA GLY A 69 6.01 24.53 5.89
C GLY A 69 7.13 23.51 5.63
N THR A 70 6.99 22.25 6.10
CA THR A 70 7.96 21.17 5.87
C THR A 70 7.59 20.40 4.61
N TYR A 71 8.57 20.07 3.79
CA TYR A 71 8.37 19.17 2.65
C TYR A 71 8.29 17.71 3.11
N VAL A 72 7.24 17.04 2.70
CA VAL A 72 6.94 15.63 3.01
C VAL A 72 6.95 14.85 1.70
N THR A 73 7.69 13.76 1.66
CA THR A 73 7.71 12.85 0.51
C THR A 73 6.33 12.20 0.35
N VAL A 74 5.77 12.27 -0.86
CA VAL A 74 4.50 11.66 -1.21
C VAL A 74 4.64 10.54 -2.25
N PHE A 75 5.73 10.57 -3.02
CA PHE A 75 6.06 9.52 -3.98
C PHE A 75 7.57 9.44 -4.19
N GLY A 76 8.09 8.22 -4.28
CA GLY A 76 9.45 7.87 -4.67
C GLY A 76 9.44 6.80 -5.76
N GLY A 77 10.47 6.79 -6.59
CA GLY A 77 10.62 5.83 -7.68
C GLY A 77 11.75 6.19 -8.63
N GLU A 78 11.61 5.80 -9.90
CA GLU A 78 12.56 6.12 -10.97
C GLU A 78 11.88 6.80 -12.15
N VAL A 79 12.60 7.65 -12.85
CA VAL A 79 12.15 8.25 -14.10
C VAL A 79 12.02 7.16 -15.17
N SER A 80 10.79 6.93 -15.65
CA SER A 80 10.53 6.00 -16.76
C SER A 80 10.62 6.71 -18.12
N ASP A 81 10.12 7.93 -18.20
CA ASP A 81 10.08 8.73 -19.41
C ASP A 81 10.24 10.21 -19.10
N PHE A 82 10.87 10.93 -20.01
CA PHE A 82 10.97 12.38 -19.96
C PHE A 82 10.69 12.99 -21.34
N ASN A 83 9.77 13.93 -21.39
CA ASN A 83 9.38 14.61 -22.62
C ASN A 83 9.49 16.14 -22.47
N ILE A 84 10.03 16.82 -23.48
CA ILE A 84 10.15 18.27 -23.53
C ILE A 84 9.17 18.81 -24.59
N GLY A 85 8.37 19.80 -24.20
CA GLY A 85 7.47 20.52 -25.07
C GLY A 85 7.82 22.01 -25.12
N VAL A 86 7.68 22.65 -26.28
CA VAL A 86 7.81 24.09 -26.41
C VAL A 86 6.43 24.73 -26.25
N ARG A 87 6.30 25.67 -25.31
CA ARG A 87 5.04 26.38 -25.05
C ARG A 87 4.92 27.66 -25.84
N SER A 88 5.93 28.50 -25.79
CA SER A 88 5.90 29.81 -26.43
C SER A 88 7.31 30.30 -26.75
N PRO A 89 7.51 31.00 -27.86
CA PRO A 89 8.70 31.79 -28.09
C PRO A 89 8.63 33.09 -27.26
N GLU A 90 9.72 33.44 -26.59
CA GLU A 90 9.90 34.68 -25.85
C GLU A 90 11.08 35.46 -26.42
N GLU A 91 11.21 36.78 -26.12
CA GLU A 91 12.36 37.57 -26.56
C GLU A 91 13.70 37.04 -26.03
N SER A 92 13.68 36.38 -24.85
CA SER A 92 14.86 35.79 -24.21
C SER A 92 15.07 34.31 -24.55
N GLY A 93 14.26 33.70 -25.43
CA GLY A 93 14.33 32.29 -25.78
C GLY A 93 12.95 31.63 -25.85
N TYR A 94 12.86 30.37 -25.43
CA TYR A 94 11.62 29.61 -25.42
C TYR A 94 11.20 29.27 -24.00
N ILE A 95 9.89 29.42 -23.72
CA ILE A 95 9.28 28.77 -22.57
C ILE A 95 9.07 27.31 -22.93
N THR A 96 9.68 26.42 -22.17
CA THR A 96 9.58 24.98 -22.35
C THR A 96 8.91 24.30 -21.16
N THR A 97 8.30 23.15 -21.41
CA THR A 97 7.76 22.29 -20.36
C THR A 97 8.45 20.93 -20.41
N GLY A 98 8.90 20.45 -19.25
CA GLY A 98 9.31 19.08 -19.05
C GLY A 98 8.16 18.26 -18.47
N THR A 99 7.83 17.13 -19.07
CA THR A 99 6.92 16.14 -18.49
C THR A 99 7.72 14.94 -18.03
N ILE A 100 7.75 14.69 -16.74
CA ILE A 100 8.44 13.56 -16.11
C ILE A 100 7.39 12.49 -15.79
N LEU A 101 7.63 11.26 -16.20
CA LEU A 101 6.89 10.09 -15.77
C LEU A 101 7.79 9.28 -14.85
N GLY A 102 7.35 9.09 -13.60
CA GLY A 102 8.02 8.24 -12.63
C GLY A 102 7.24 6.95 -12.38
N ILE A 103 7.95 5.89 -12.08
CA ILE A 103 7.38 4.58 -11.77
C ILE A 103 8.02 4.03 -10.50
N GLY A 104 7.22 3.41 -9.63
CA GLY A 104 7.67 2.82 -8.37
C GLY A 104 8.49 1.54 -8.55
N SER A 105 9.15 1.12 -7.48
CA SER A 105 10.13 0.03 -7.51
C SER A 105 9.53 -1.36 -7.71
N LEU A 106 8.23 -1.56 -7.44
CA LEU A 106 7.54 -2.82 -7.81
C LEU A 106 7.66 -3.13 -9.31
N ALA A 107 7.80 -2.09 -10.18
CA ALA A 107 8.04 -2.29 -11.61
C ALA A 107 9.36 -3.01 -11.91
N LYS A 108 10.36 -2.93 -11.03
CA LYS A 108 11.62 -3.67 -11.16
C LYS A 108 11.40 -5.17 -11.02
N LEU A 109 10.51 -5.60 -10.12
CA LEU A 109 10.16 -7.01 -9.92
C LEU A 109 9.53 -7.63 -11.17
N VAL A 110 8.77 -6.85 -11.95
CA VAL A 110 8.18 -7.30 -13.22
C VAL A 110 9.27 -7.64 -14.24
N LYS A 111 10.35 -6.89 -14.25
CA LYS A 111 11.48 -7.04 -15.19
C LYS A 111 12.48 -8.09 -14.73
N ALA A 112 12.64 -8.25 -13.42
CA ALA A 112 13.59 -9.20 -12.82
C ALA A 112 13.12 -10.66 -12.94
N VAL A 113 14.10 -11.56 -13.04
CA VAL A 113 13.89 -13.01 -13.03
C VAL A 113 14.59 -13.59 -11.80
N TYR A 114 13.85 -14.35 -11.00
CA TYR A 114 14.40 -15.07 -9.89
C TYR A 114 14.69 -16.53 -10.30
N ASN A 115 15.95 -16.86 -10.52
CA ASN A 115 16.39 -18.14 -11.05
C ASN A 115 17.04 -19.06 -10.02
N THR A 116 16.94 -18.70 -8.74
CA THR A 116 17.52 -19.48 -7.63
C THR A 116 16.42 -20.29 -6.95
N ALA A 117 16.79 -21.42 -6.34
CA ALA A 117 15.85 -22.18 -5.51
C ALA A 117 15.55 -21.43 -4.22
N LEU A 118 14.29 -21.43 -3.81
CA LEU A 118 13.87 -20.96 -2.50
C LEU A 118 13.84 -22.12 -1.52
N ALA A 119 14.53 -21.97 -0.41
CA ALA A 119 14.47 -22.93 0.69
C ALA A 119 13.08 -22.89 1.35
N GLU A 120 12.69 -23.99 1.96
CA GLU A 120 11.56 -24.02 2.88
C GLU A 120 11.79 -23.02 4.02
N GLY A 121 10.77 -22.24 4.36
CA GLY A 121 10.86 -21.21 5.39
C GLY A 121 9.58 -20.42 5.54
N LEU A 122 9.62 -19.40 6.38
CA LEU A 122 8.50 -18.46 6.51
C LEU A 122 8.34 -17.63 5.21
N ASP A 123 7.12 -17.20 4.97
CA ASP A 123 6.75 -16.37 3.82
C ASP A 123 7.62 -15.11 3.71
N GLY A 124 7.82 -14.37 4.80
CA GLY A 124 8.69 -13.18 4.81
C GLY A 124 10.14 -13.48 4.45
N ALA A 125 10.67 -14.65 4.88
CA ALA A 125 12.03 -15.04 4.52
C ALA A 125 12.17 -15.35 3.02
N GLN A 126 11.18 -15.99 2.41
CA GLN A 126 11.17 -16.24 0.96
C GLN A 126 10.98 -14.95 0.16
N ILE A 127 10.10 -14.04 0.60
CA ILE A 127 9.93 -12.72 0.01
C ILE A 127 11.24 -11.93 0.10
N SER A 128 11.89 -11.88 1.26
CA SER A 128 13.18 -11.21 1.44
C SER A 128 14.24 -11.70 0.45
N ALA A 129 14.31 -13.02 0.23
CA ALA A 129 15.26 -13.59 -0.74
C ALA A 129 14.96 -13.14 -2.19
N ILE A 130 13.68 -13.04 -2.59
CA ILE A 130 13.28 -12.58 -3.91
C ILE A 130 13.58 -11.09 -4.08
N LEU A 131 13.18 -10.26 -3.10
CA LEU A 131 13.40 -8.81 -3.14
C LEU A 131 14.90 -8.50 -3.13
N GLY A 132 15.69 -9.19 -2.28
CA GLY A 132 17.13 -9.01 -2.23
C GLY A 132 17.83 -9.30 -3.57
N ALA A 133 17.35 -10.30 -4.31
CA ALA A 133 17.90 -10.62 -5.63
C ALA A 133 17.48 -9.62 -6.73
N ALA A 134 16.36 -8.92 -6.57
CA ALA A 134 15.78 -8.07 -7.61
C ALA A 134 15.96 -6.57 -7.38
N LEU A 135 16.06 -6.14 -6.12
CA LEU A 135 15.98 -4.73 -5.73
C LEU A 135 17.26 -4.18 -5.09
N ASN A 136 18.19 -5.03 -4.64
CA ASN A 136 19.49 -4.54 -4.19
C ASN A 136 20.23 -3.91 -5.36
N LEU A 137 20.80 -2.73 -5.15
CA LEU A 137 21.61 -2.05 -6.14
C LEU A 137 22.94 -2.75 -6.33
N ASN A 138 23.45 -2.75 -7.57
CA ASN A 138 24.80 -3.15 -7.85
C ASN A 138 25.76 -2.01 -7.52
N TRP A 139 27.04 -2.34 -7.32
CA TRP A 139 28.08 -1.34 -7.00
C TRP A 139 28.12 -0.13 -7.95
N ASN A 140 27.90 -0.35 -9.23
CA ASN A 140 27.92 0.71 -10.26
C ASN A 140 26.64 1.56 -10.29
N GLU A 141 25.59 1.17 -9.56
CA GLU A 141 24.32 1.91 -9.46
C GLU A 141 24.27 2.77 -8.19
N VAL A 142 25.20 2.54 -7.25
CA VAL A 142 25.27 3.30 -6.00
C VAL A 142 25.82 4.69 -6.26
N THR A 143 25.16 5.71 -5.74
CA THR A 143 25.58 7.10 -5.92
C THR A 143 26.91 7.39 -5.23
N PRO A 144 27.77 8.27 -5.80
CA PRO A 144 29.05 8.63 -5.17
C PRO A 144 28.92 9.34 -3.81
N THR A 145 27.72 9.81 -3.47
CA THR A 145 27.43 10.52 -2.22
C THR A 145 27.21 9.59 -1.03
N VAL A 146 27.09 8.28 -1.25
CA VAL A 146 26.97 7.29 -0.16
C VAL A 146 28.26 7.28 0.64
N THR A 147 28.14 7.51 1.95
CA THR A 147 29.27 7.45 2.89
C THR A 147 28.97 6.41 3.98
N TRP A 148 29.94 5.56 4.27
CA TRP A 148 29.80 4.52 5.30
C TRP A 148 29.62 5.09 6.72
N ASP A 149 29.96 6.35 6.94
CA ASP A 149 29.78 7.03 8.23
C ASP A 149 28.29 7.14 8.65
N THR A 150 27.37 7.02 7.69
CA THR A 150 25.92 7.11 7.94
C THR A 150 25.28 5.75 8.25
N TYR A 151 26.00 4.66 8.07
CA TYR A 151 25.50 3.30 8.24
C TYR A 151 26.12 2.60 9.45
N PRO A 152 25.39 1.69 10.14
CA PRO A 152 25.94 0.89 11.22
C PRO A 152 27.01 -0.08 10.67
N ALA A 153 27.97 -0.44 11.51
CA ALA A 153 29.12 -1.29 11.13
C ALA A 153 28.74 -2.69 10.60
N THR A 154 27.50 -3.13 10.82
CA THR A 154 26.97 -4.40 10.34
C THR A 154 26.26 -4.33 9.00
N THR A 155 26.04 -3.12 8.46
CA THR A 155 25.38 -2.92 7.18
C THR A 155 26.30 -3.32 6.04
N THR A 156 25.86 -4.20 5.16
CA THR A 156 26.56 -4.51 3.93
C THR A 156 26.32 -3.43 2.87
N TRP A 157 27.13 -3.39 1.82
CA TRP A 157 26.92 -2.41 0.75
C TRP A 157 25.56 -2.57 0.08
N ASN A 158 25.11 -3.80 -0.19
CA ASN A 158 23.82 -4.05 -0.80
C ASN A 158 22.66 -3.64 0.12
N ASP A 159 22.84 -3.75 1.44
CA ASP A 159 21.83 -3.33 2.41
C ASP A 159 21.80 -1.80 2.58
N ALA A 160 22.92 -1.13 2.32
CA ALA A 160 23.02 0.33 2.40
C ALA A 160 22.27 1.02 1.25
N GLU A 161 22.25 0.41 0.06
CA GLU A 161 21.61 0.94 -1.13
C GLU A 161 20.72 -0.12 -1.76
N SER A 162 19.43 -0.06 -1.47
CA SER A 162 18.42 -0.96 -2.02
C SER A 162 17.06 -0.28 -2.06
N TYR A 163 16.15 -0.81 -2.86
CA TYR A 163 14.74 -0.42 -2.86
C TYR A 163 13.89 -1.34 -1.96
N ILE A 164 14.48 -1.93 -0.95
CA ILE A 164 13.81 -2.80 0.02
C ILE A 164 13.53 -1.99 1.26
N GLY A 165 12.25 -1.91 1.61
CA GLY A 165 11.76 -1.29 2.83
C GLY A 165 11.61 -2.29 3.97
N THR A 166 10.51 -2.21 4.68
CA THR A 166 10.20 -3.13 5.79
C THR A 166 9.68 -4.45 5.25
N ILE A 167 10.25 -5.56 5.72
CA ILE A 167 9.78 -6.91 5.43
C ILE A 167 9.45 -7.59 6.75
N ASP A 168 8.18 -7.90 6.95
CA ASP A 168 7.75 -8.70 8.09
C ASP A 168 8.37 -10.09 8.02
N SER A 169 8.62 -10.69 9.18
CA SER A 169 9.27 -12.02 9.26
C SER A 169 8.44 -13.13 8.63
N GLY A 170 7.14 -12.89 8.46
CA GLY A 170 6.17 -13.85 7.97
C GLY A 170 5.59 -14.72 9.09
N PHE A 171 4.48 -15.36 8.78
CA PHE A 171 3.68 -16.12 9.74
C PHE A 171 3.55 -17.60 9.36
N TYR A 172 3.50 -17.92 8.08
CA TYR A 172 3.20 -19.26 7.58
C TYR A 172 4.41 -19.93 6.91
N THR A 173 4.50 -21.27 7.07
CA THR A 173 5.59 -22.04 6.49
C THR A 173 5.31 -22.37 5.02
N MET A 174 6.16 -21.87 4.13
CA MET A 174 6.13 -22.14 2.69
C MET A 174 6.92 -23.39 2.32
N ILE A 175 6.50 -24.07 1.25
CA ILE A 175 7.28 -25.14 0.63
C ILE A 175 8.58 -24.60 0.03
N ALA A 176 9.56 -25.48 -0.11
CA ALA A 176 10.72 -25.22 -0.95
C ALA A 176 10.30 -25.16 -2.42
N LEU A 177 10.79 -24.17 -3.16
CA LEU A 177 10.55 -24.02 -4.59
C LEU A 177 11.85 -24.25 -5.36
N ALA A 178 11.78 -25.10 -6.39
CA ALA A 178 12.94 -25.36 -7.26
C ALA A 178 13.29 -24.12 -8.10
N ALA A 179 14.57 -23.98 -8.45
CA ALA A 179 15.02 -22.94 -9.36
C ALA A 179 14.26 -23.00 -10.70
N ASN A 180 13.80 -21.85 -11.17
CA ASN A 180 13.13 -21.72 -12.46
C ASN A 180 13.69 -20.53 -13.23
N ALA A 181 14.44 -20.78 -14.28
CA ALA A 181 15.10 -19.75 -15.08
C ALA A 181 14.17 -18.76 -15.78
N SER A 182 12.86 -19.00 -15.78
CA SER A 182 11.86 -18.12 -16.39
C SER A 182 10.87 -17.51 -15.37
N ALA A 183 11.04 -17.76 -14.07
CA ALA A 183 10.14 -17.23 -13.06
C ALA A 183 10.37 -15.72 -12.88
N LYS A 184 9.33 -14.94 -13.12
CA LYS A 184 9.34 -13.50 -12.81
C LYS A 184 9.31 -13.29 -11.31
N SER A 185 10.18 -12.42 -10.80
CA SER A 185 10.27 -12.12 -9.37
C SER A 185 8.92 -11.66 -8.80
N GLN A 186 8.19 -10.80 -9.50
CA GLN A 186 6.87 -10.37 -9.05
C GLN A 186 5.87 -11.52 -8.98
N THR A 187 5.78 -12.35 -10.02
CA THR A 187 4.81 -13.46 -10.03
C THR A 187 5.06 -14.42 -8.86
N LEU A 188 6.33 -14.69 -8.57
CA LEU A 188 6.72 -15.56 -7.48
C LEU A 188 6.42 -14.93 -6.11
N ALA A 189 6.75 -13.65 -5.94
CA ALA A 189 6.46 -12.90 -4.72
C ALA A 189 4.94 -12.79 -4.48
N ASP A 190 4.15 -12.48 -5.53
CA ASP A 190 2.69 -12.44 -5.46
C ASP A 190 2.08 -13.79 -5.06
N GLN A 191 2.61 -14.90 -5.58
CA GLN A 191 2.15 -16.24 -5.22
C GLN A 191 2.40 -16.56 -3.74
N ILE A 192 3.58 -16.21 -3.21
CA ILE A 192 3.93 -16.39 -1.80
C ILE A 192 3.04 -15.50 -0.93
N ALA A 193 2.97 -14.19 -1.22
CA ALA A 193 2.16 -13.25 -0.48
C ALA A 193 0.68 -13.64 -0.45
N ASN A 194 0.09 -14.01 -1.60
CA ASN A 194 -1.30 -14.47 -1.69
C ASN A 194 -1.52 -15.78 -0.91
N SER A 195 -0.54 -16.68 -0.89
CA SER A 195 -0.63 -17.93 -0.12
C SER A 195 -0.67 -17.69 1.37
N ALA A 196 0.02 -16.64 1.84
CA ALA A 196 0.15 -16.29 3.25
C ALA A 196 -0.85 -15.20 3.70
N LEU A 197 -1.77 -14.75 2.85
CA LEU A 197 -2.62 -13.58 3.09
C LEU A 197 -1.82 -12.29 3.34
N GLY A 198 -0.56 -12.25 2.93
CA GLY A 198 0.32 -11.10 3.02
C GLY A 198 0.18 -10.16 1.82
N GLN A 199 0.85 -9.02 1.88
CA GLN A 199 0.76 -7.96 0.87
C GLN A 199 2.12 -7.37 0.55
N LEU A 200 2.36 -7.15 -0.74
CA LEU A 200 3.45 -6.34 -1.24
C LEU A 200 2.95 -4.92 -1.48
N SER A 201 3.69 -3.93 -1.02
CA SER A 201 3.33 -2.52 -1.18
C SER A 201 4.55 -1.67 -1.48
N GLU A 202 4.34 -0.43 -1.90
CA GLU A 202 5.40 0.58 -2.04
C GLU A 202 5.26 1.64 -0.97
N GLY A 203 6.35 1.91 -0.27
CA GLY A 203 6.49 3.07 0.61
C GLY A 203 6.59 4.38 -0.19
N LYS A 204 6.39 5.51 0.49
CA LYS A 204 6.49 6.84 -0.13
C LYS A 204 7.87 7.16 -0.68
N ASN A 205 8.92 6.54 -0.15
CA ASN A 205 10.31 6.70 -0.62
C ASN A 205 10.63 5.82 -1.83
N GLY A 206 9.67 5.03 -2.31
CA GLY A 206 9.87 4.10 -3.40
C GLY A 206 10.36 2.72 -2.97
N ASP A 207 10.44 2.45 -1.68
CA ASP A 207 10.82 1.14 -1.15
C ASP A 207 9.68 0.14 -1.31
N VAL A 208 10.03 -1.13 -1.52
CA VAL A 208 9.06 -2.24 -1.54
C VAL A 208 8.99 -2.87 -0.16
N ASN A 209 7.79 -2.90 0.39
CA ASN A 209 7.49 -3.49 1.70
C ASN A 209 6.76 -4.83 1.53
N TYR A 210 6.89 -5.68 2.52
CA TYR A 210 6.07 -6.88 2.68
C TYR A 210 5.41 -6.87 4.05
N ASP A 211 4.09 -6.86 4.03
CA ASP A 211 3.22 -6.90 5.19
C ASP A 211 2.65 -8.32 5.32
N ASP A 212 2.90 -9.02 6.41
CA ASP A 212 2.35 -10.36 6.64
C ASP A 212 0.86 -10.32 7.04
N ALA A 213 0.28 -11.49 7.29
CA ALA A 213 -1.13 -11.61 7.60
C ALA A 213 -1.59 -10.84 8.84
N ASP A 214 -0.69 -10.57 9.79
CA ASP A 214 -1.01 -9.89 11.05
C ASP A 214 -0.58 -8.42 11.07
N HIS A 215 0.12 -7.95 10.05
CA HIS A 215 0.66 -6.58 9.97
C HIS A 215 -0.41 -5.53 10.29
N ARG A 216 -1.56 -5.57 9.61
CA ARG A 216 -2.64 -4.59 9.80
C ARG A 216 -3.23 -4.62 11.21
N SER A 217 -3.31 -5.79 11.83
CA SER A 217 -3.74 -5.94 13.22
C SER A 217 -2.75 -5.29 14.18
N ASN A 218 -1.46 -5.54 13.95
CA ASN A 218 -0.38 -5.00 14.76
C ASN A 218 -0.24 -3.49 14.59
N ASP A 219 -0.38 -2.98 13.37
CA ASP A 219 -0.34 -1.55 13.09
C ASP A 219 -1.50 -0.82 13.76
N LEU A 220 -2.72 -1.33 13.63
CA LEU A 220 -3.90 -0.78 14.31
C LEU A 220 -3.76 -0.80 15.84
N ALA A 221 -3.22 -1.89 16.40
CA ALA A 221 -3.01 -2.00 17.85
C ALA A 221 -1.94 -1.02 18.37
N THR A 222 -0.93 -0.72 17.55
CA THR A 222 0.19 0.14 17.91
C THR A 222 -0.11 1.62 17.71
N ASN A 223 -0.64 1.97 16.56
CA ASN A 223 -0.81 3.35 16.10
C ASN A 223 -2.26 3.87 16.23
N GLY A 224 -3.24 2.97 16.34
CA GLY A 224 -4.65 3.34 16.33
C GLY A 224 -5.13 3.85 14.98
N TYR A 225 -6.33 4.43 14.96
CA TYR A 225 -6.89 5.01 13.75
C TYR A 225 -6.44 6.45 13.53
N THR A 226 -6.11 6.79 12.29
CA THR A 226 -6.06 8.19 11.85
C THR A 226 -7.48 8.70 11.62
N PHE A 227 -7.84 9.80 12.28
CA PHE A 227 -9.19 10.37 12.24
C PHE A 227 -9.32 11.38 11.11
N ILE A 228 -10.29 11.16 10.22
CA ILE A 228 -10.62 12.04 9.09
C ILE A 228 -12.08 12.45 9.18
N ASP A 229 -12.34 13.75 9.04
CA ASP A 229 -13.69 14.27 9.02
C ASP A 229 -14.26 14.26 7.59
N GLY A 230 -15.21 13.39 7.35
CA GLY A 230 -15.90 13.21 6.05
C GLY A 230 -16.72 14.41 5.60
N ALA A 231 -17.01 15.36 6.51
CA ALA A 231 -17.69 16.60 6.14
C ALA A 231 -16.88 17.48 5.16
N TYR A 232 -15.56 17.32 5.15
CA TYR A 232 -14.68 18.03 4.20
C TYR A 232 -14.49 17.30 2.86
N ALA A 233 -15.03 16.09 2.71
CA ALA A 233 -14.97 15.37 1.46
C ALA A 233 -15.84 16.02 0.38
N THR A 234 -15.48 15.82 -0.88
CA THR A 234 -16.33 16.20 -2.01
C THR A 234 -17.57 15.31 -2.01
N PRO A 235 -18.79 15.83 -1.79
CA PRO A 235 -19.99 15.01 -1.54
C PRO A 235 -20.29 14.00 -2.65
N THR A 236 -20.04 14.37 -3.91
CA THR A 236 -20.27 13.51 -5.09
C THR A 236 -19.31 12.35 -5.21
N SER A 237 -18.22 12.34 -4.45
CA SER A 237 -17.23 11.24 -4.45
C SER A 237 -17.56 10.13 -3.45
N ILE A 238 -18.45 10.38 -2.50
CA ILE A 238 -18.73 9.44 -1.41
C ILE A 238 -19.74 8.39 -1.90
N THR A 239 -19.29 7.16 -2.01
CA THR A 239 -20.12 6.01 -2.41
C THR A 239 -19.89 4.82 -1.49
N SER A 240 -20.96 4.09 -1.18
CA SER A 240 -20.89 2.82 -0.45
C SER A 240 -21.45 1.70 -1.30
N THR A 241 -20.79 0.55 -1.26
CA THR A 241 -21.21 -0.64 -1.97
C THR A 241 -21.15 -1.87 -1.08
N THR A 242 -22.17 -2.72 -1.20
CA THR A 242 -22.20 -4.08 -0.65
C THR A 242 -22.33 -5.06 -1.80
N GLN A 243 -21.39 -5.98 -1.95
CA GLN A 243 -21.30 -6.86 -3.11
C GLN A 243 -21.31 -8.32 -2.70
N THR A 244 -22.22 -9.10 -3.28
CA THR A 244 -22.24 -10.57 -3.12
C THR A 244 -21.05 -11.24 -3.79
N ALA A 245 -20.46 -10.61 -4.83
CA ALA A 245 -19.27 -11.13 -5.52
C ALA A 245 -18.03 -11.28 -4.63
N ARG A 246 -18.02 -10.64 -3.47
CA ARG A 246 -16.95 -10.75 -2.47
C ARG A 246 -17.17 -11.83 -1.43
N ILE A 247 -18.33 -12.50 -1.45
CA ILE A 247 -18.60 -13.62 -0.54
C ILE A 247 -17.78 -14.83 -0.97
N ARG A 248 -17.19 -15.51 0.02
CA ARG A 248 -16.49 -16.78 -0.10
C ARG A 248 -16.90 -17.63 1.08
N ASN A 249 -17.82 -18.55 0.88
CA ASN A 249 -18.37 -19.37 1.95
C ASN A 249 -18.12 -20.87 1.78
N SER A 250 -17.41 -21.24 0.72
CA SER A 250 -16.84 -22.57 0.50
C SER A 250 -15.44 -22.41 -0.09
N LEU A 251 -14.43 -22.96 0.58
CA LEU A 251 -13.02 -22.80 0.22
C LEU A 251 -12.37 -24.16 -0.05
N ILE A 252 -11.61 -24.23 -1.13
CA ILE A 252 -10.81 -25.39 -1.52
C ILE A 252 -9.37 -24.94 -1.64
N TYR A 253 -8.48 -25.42 -0.81
CA TYR A 253 -7.04 -25.17 -0.89
C TYR A 253 -6.31 -26.41 -1.39
N ARG A 254 -5.56 -26.26 -2.48
CA ARG A 254 -4.56 -27.21 -2.92
C ARG A 254 -3.20 -26.74 -2.41
N TYR A 255 -2.52 -27.54 -1.63
CA TYR A 255 -1.31 -27.12 -0.90
C TYR A 255 -0.24 -28.23 -0.85
N ALA A 256 0.85 -27.98 -0.16
CA ALA A 256 2.04 -28.81 -0.09
C ALA A 256 2.75 -29.00 -1.45
N THR A 257 3.86 -29.70 -1.44
CA THR A 257 4.72 -29.87 -2.63
C THR A 257 3.93 -30.47 -3.79
N GLY A 258 3.95 -29.79 -4.94
CA GLY A 258 3.24 -30.20 -6.16
C GLY A 258 1.71 -30.14 -6.02
N TYR A 259 1.18 -29.39 -5.03
CA TYR A 259 -0.25 -29.33 -4.71
C TYR A 259 -0.88 -30.69 -4.46
N GLY A 260 -0.09 -31.59 -3.86
CA GLY A 260 -0.49 -33.01 -3.65
C GLY A 260 -1.52 -33.22 -2.55
N SER A 261 -1.85 -32.17 -1.76
CA SER A 261 -2.83 -32.21 -0.69
C SER A 261 -3.98 -31.22 -0.94
N THR A 262 -5.15 -31.57 -0.47
CA THR A 262 -6.35 -30.70 -0.58
C THR A 262 -7.01 -30.56 0.78
N TYR A 263 -7.39 -29.33 1.12
CA TYR A 263 -8.19 -29.02 2.29
C TYR A 263 -9.44 -28.27 1.87
N THR A 264 -10.61 -28.63 2.41
CA THR A 264 -11.88 -27.98 2.12
C THR A 264 -12.57 -27.60 3.42
N THR A 265 -13.17 -26.41 3.40
CA THR A 265 -13.97 -25.90 4.52
C THR A 265 -15.09 -25.02 4.01
N SER A 266 -16.18 -24.88 4.77
CA SER A 266 -17.31 -24.04 4.39
C SER A 266 -18.09 -23.53 5.60
N SER A 267 -18.81 -22.42 5.40
CA SER A 267 -19.75 -21.86 6.37
C SER A 267 -21.18 -22.26 5.99
N ALA A 268 -21.77 -23.19 6.73
CA ALA A 268 -23.13 -23.67 6.47
C ALA A 268 -24.17 -22.55 6.59
N ASP A 269 -24.04 -21.69 7.59
CA ASP A 269 -24.97 -20.58 7.85
C ASP A 269 -24.94 -19.55 6.73
N SER A 270 -23.72 -19.22 6.22
CA SER A 270 -23.57 -18.33 5.09
C SER A 270 -24.16 -18.93 3.80
N ILE A 271 -23.95 -20.23 3.56
CA ILE A 271 -24.50 -20.92 2.40
C ILE A 271 -26.02 -20.92 2.47
N ALA A 272 -26.61 -21.18 3.67
CA ALA A 272 -28.05 -21.13 3.86
C ALA A 272 -28.63 -19.72 3.62
N SER A 273 -27.90 -18.67 3.98
CA SER A 273 -28.36 -17.28 3.88
C SER A 273 -28.16 -16.67 2.49
N TYR A 274 -27.05 -16.96 1.83
CA TYR A 274 -26.62 -16.26 0.60
C TYR A 274 -26.47 -17.18 -0.62
N GLY A 275 -26.55 -18.50 -0.44
CA GLY A 275 -26.21 -19.48 -1.48
C GLY A 275 -24.73 -19.85 -1.48
N LEU A 276 -24.35 -20.79 -2.33
CA LEU A 276 -22.96 -21.28 -2.43
C LEU A 276 -22.07 -20.33 -3.25
N PHE A 277 -21.02 -19.85 -2.62
CA PHE A 277 -19.92 -19.07 -3.24
C PHE A 277 -18.60 -19.77 -2.98
N GLU A 278 -18.23 -20.66 -3.91
CA GLU A 278 -17.04 -21.49 -3.80
C GLU A 278 -15.82 -20.81 -4.43
N ARG A 279 -14.67 -20.92 -3.77
CA ARG A 279 -13.37 -20.46 -4.28
C ARG A 279 -12.30 -21.53 -4.10
N SER A 280 -11.51 -21.77 -5.13
CA SER A 280 -10.34 -22.65 -5.08
C SER A 280 -9.05 -21.84 -5.14
N PHE A 281 -8.07 -22.24 -4.33
CA PHE A 281 -6.75 -21.61 -4.24
C PHE A 281 -5.65 -22.66 -4.40
N ASP A 282 -4.62 -22.31 -5.15
CA ASP A 282 -3.34 -23.00 -5.15
C ASP A 282 -2.41 -22.26 -4.19
N SER A 283 -1.92 -22.92 -3.17
CA SER A 283 -1.15 -22.33 -2.08
C SER A 283 0.22 -22.98 -1.92
N ASN A 284 1.23 -22.16 -1.74
CA ASN A 284 2.59 -22.62 -1.45
C ASN A 284 2.81 -23.01 0.03
N ILE A 285 1.76 -23.04 0.84
CA ILE A 285 1.82 -23.46 2.23
C ILE A 285 2.21 -24.94 2.31
N LYS A 286 3.07 -25.26 3.29
CA LYS A 286 3.60 -26.61 3.46
C LYS A 286 2.68 -27.55 4.21
N ASN A 287 2.09 -27.10 5.31
CA ASN A 287 1.46 -27.99 6.29
C ASN A 287 -0.04 -27.72 6.46
N LEU A 288 -0.73 -28.75 7.02
CA LEU A 288 -2.17 -28.67 7.22
C LEU A 288 -2.58 -27.67 8.30
N ALA A 289 -1.78 -27.46 9.33
CA ALA A 289 -2.12 -26.54 10.42
C ALA A 289 -2.23 -25.10 9.88
N ASP A 290 -1.25 -24.65 9.13
CA ASP A 290 -1.23 -23.32 8.53
C ASP A 290 -2.39 -23.13 7.52
N ILE A 291 -2.67 -24.14 6.69
CA ILE A 291 -3.81 -24.09 5.76
C ILE A 291 -5.15 -24.03 6.50
N THR A 292 -5.30 -24.73 7.60
CA THR A 292 -6.52 -24.69 8.41
C THR A 292 -6.74 -23.32 9.00
N ASP A 293 -5.67 -22.69 9.51
CA ASP A 293 -5.72 -21.33 10.05
C ASP A 293 -6.08 -20.30 8.96
N ILE A 294 -5.38 -20.31 7.82
CA ILE A 294 -5.65 -19.44 6.67
C ILE A 294 -7.10 -19.60 6.19
N ALA A 295 -7.57 -20.82 6.04
CA ALA A 295 -8.93 -21.08 5.55
C ALA A 295 -10.00 -20.64 6.55
N THR A 296 -9.76 -20.79 7.85
CA THR A 296 -10.64 -20.30 8.92
C THR A 296 -10.68 -18.77 8.90
N ARG A 297 -9.51 -18.13 8.79
CA ARG A 297 -9.36 -16.68 8.68
C ARG A 297 -10.12 -16.14 7.46
N GLU A 298 -9.91 -16.71 6.29
CA GLU A 298 -10.59 -16.30 5.04
C GLU A 298 -12.12 -16.47 5.14
N LEU A 299 -12.65 -17.57 5.72
CA LEU A 299 -14.07 -17.72 5.96
C LEU A 299 -14.63 -16.64 6.89
N ASN A 300 -13.95 -16.35 8.00
CA ASN A 300 -14.37 -15.32 8.94
C ASN A 300 -14.44 -13.94 8.28
N LEU A 301 -13.47 -13.64 7.43
CA LEU A 301 -13.39 -12.36 6.73
C LEU A 301 -14.41 -12.25 5.58
N ARG A 302 -14.73 -13.35 4.89
CA ARG A 302 -15.42 -13.33 3.59
C ARG A 302 -16.75 -14.06 3.53
N SER A 303 -17.17 -14.76 4.57
CA SER A 303 -18.43 -15.55 4.51
C SER A 303 -19.70 -14.71 4.48
N VAL A 304 -19.64 -13.44 4.89
CA VAL A 304 -20.80 -12.53 4.88
C VAL A 304 -20.50 -11.29 4.03
N PRO A 305 -21.52 -10.73 3.33
CA PRO A 305 -21.34 -9.50 2.59
C PRO A 305 -21.09 -8.34 3.54
N LYS A 306 -20.08 -7.53 3.24
CA LYS A 306 -19.73 -6.35 4.03
C LYS A 306 -19.82 -5.11 3.16
N ALA A 307 -20.27 -4.01 3.75
CA ALA A 307 -20.27 -2.73 3.08
C ALA A 307 -18.83 -2.19 2.99
N SER A 308 -18.50 -1.58 1.88
CA SER A 308 -17.23 -0.87 1.69
C SER A 308 -17.48 0.55 1.25
N LEU A 309 -16.67 1.46 1.73
CA LEU A 309 -16.56 2.80 1.18
C LEU A 309 -15.80 2.67 -0.15
N GLY A 310 -16.34 3.26 -1.20
CA GLY A 310 -15.65 3.34 -2.48
C GLY A 310 -14.51 4.37 -2.42
N ALA A 311 -14.36 5.18 -3.46
CA ALA A 311 -13.47 6.32 -3.42
C ALA A 311 -14.05 7.44 -2.56
N ILE A 312 -13.19 8.13 -1.80
CA ILE A 312 -13.52 9.39 -1.13
C ILE A 312 -12.46 10.43 -1.50
N THR A 313 -12.90 11.61 -1.95
CA THR A 313 -12.00 12.66 -2.44
C THR A 313 -12.06 13.89 -1.55
N PHE A 314 -10.92 14.44 -1.23
CA PHE A 314 -10.75 15.67 -0.45
C PHE A 314 -10.01 16.73 -1.28
N ARG A 315 -10.48 17.98 -1.18
CA ARG A 315 -9.80 19.15 -1.73
C ARG A 315 -8.83 19.68 -0.67
N LEU A 316 -7.52 19.46 -0.87
CA LEU A 316 -6.49 19.91 0.07
C LEU A 316 -6.36 21.42 0.13
N ASP A 317 -6.71 22.12 -0.95
CA ASP A 317 -6.77 23.58 -1.05
C ASP A 317 -8.06 24.19 -0.46
N ASN A 318 -8.90 23.40 0.23
CA ASN A 318 -10.07 23.90 0.94
C ASN A 318 -9.63 24.75 2.16
N PRO A 319 -9.93 26.06 2.20
CA PRO A 319 -9.48 26.96 3.26
C PRO A 319 -10.06 26.62 4.65
N ASP A 320 -11.17 25.89 4.68
CA ASP A 320 -11.84 25.50 5.92
C ASP A 320 -11.32 24.19 6.51
N MET A 321 -10.44 23.48 5.78
CA MET A 321 -9.85 22.22 6.25
C MET A 321 -8.89 22.45 7.43
N PRO A 322 -9.04 21.74 8.55
CA PRO A 322 -8.11 21.82 9.67
C PRO A 322 -6.69 21.40 9.25
N SER A 323 -5.67 22.13 9.73
CA SER A 323 -4.26 21.84 9.40
C SER A 323 -3.85 20.42 9.74
N ALA A 324 -4.28 19.90 10.89
CA ALA A 324 -3.96 18.52 11.29
C ALA A 324 -4.56 17.47 10.33
N MET A 325 -5.77 17.73 9.80
CA MET A 325 -6.38 16.85 8.82
C MET A 325 -5.68 16.95 7.46
N LEU A 326 -5.31 18.16 7.06
CA LEU A 326 -4.52 18.40 5.85
C LEU A 326 -3.21 17.59 5.90
N ASP A 327 -2.46 17.71 7.00
CA ASP A 327 -1.19 17.03 7.19
C ASP A 327 -1.39 15.50 7.21
N ALA A 328 -2.43 15.00 7.88
CA ALA A 328 -2.77 13.57 7.87
C ALA A 328 -3.09 13.04 6.46
N LEU A 329 -3.77 13.84 5.61
CA LEU A 329 -4.05 13.47 4.23
C LEU A 329 -2.80 13.51 3.33
N ILE A 330 -1.86 14.42 3.57
CA ILE A 330 -0.56 14.47 2.86
C ILE A 330 0.31 13.27 3.26
N GLU A 331 0.24 12.88 4.53
CA GLU A 331 1.06 11.81 5.09
C GLU A 331 0.45 10.40 4.95
N VAL A 332 -0.71 10.29 4.31
CA VAL A 332 -1.39 8.99 4.13
C VAL A 332 -0.50 7.97 3.39
N TYR A 333 -0.57 6.70 3.79
CA TYR A 333 0.16 5.59 3.19
C TYR A 333 -0.74 4.37 2.99
N PHE A 334 -0.28 3.42 2.18
CA PHE A 334 -0.97 2.14 1.97
C PHE A 334 -1.04 1.33 3.27
N GLY A 335 -2.18 0.73 3.55
CA GLY A 335 -2.39 -0.06 4.77
C GLY A 335 -2.73 0.75 6.01
N GLN A 336 -2.65 2.09 5.97
CA GLN A 336 -2.91 2.94 7.14
C GLN A 336 -4.33 2.75 7.66
N PRO A 337 -4.50 2.46 8.97
CA PRO A 337 -5.82 2.41 9.60
C PRO A 337 -6.44 3.81 9.68
N MET A 338 -7.68 3.94 9.22
CA MET A 338 -8.38 5.22 9.12
C MET A 338 -9.82 5.12 9.62
N LEU A 339 -10.25 6.11 10.41
CA LEU A 339 -11.64 6.29 10.82
C LEU A 339 -12.18 7.57 10.21
N ILE A 340 -13.20 7.44 9.35
CA ILE A 340 -13.90 8.56 8.75
C ILE A 340 -15.20 8.79 9.50
N SER A 341 -15.36 9.98 10.05
CA SER A 341 -16.58 10.42 10.75
C SER A 341 -17.40 11.40 9.91
N ASN A 342 -18.55 11.80 10.43
CA ASN A 342 -19.43 12.81 9.80
C ASN A 342 -19.83 12.49 8.34
N LEU A 343 -19.91 11.21 8.00
CA LEU A 343 -20.55 10.77 6.75
C LEU A 343 -22.08 10.94 6.85
N PRO A 344 -22.82 11.02 5.72
CA PRO A 344 -24.27 10.99 5.74
C PRO A 344 -24.79 9.78 6.53
N SER A 345 -25.73 10.00 7.44
CA SER A 345 -26.21 8.96 8.36
C SER A 345 -26.84 7.73 7.69
N ASN A 346 -27.35 7.89 6.47
CA ASN A 346 -27.84 6.79 5.64
C ASN A 346 -26.71 6.00 4.94
N LEU A 347 -25.47 6.47 5.08
CA LEU A 347 -24.28 5.82 4.53
C LEU A 347 -23.47 5.27 5.69
N LEU A 348 -23.47 3.95 5.86
CA LEU A 348 -22.67 3.25 6.87
C LEU A 348 -22.88 3.74 8.31
N GLY A 349 -24.05 4.28 8.64
CA GLY A 349 -24.35 4.82 9.97
C GLY A 349 -23.65 6.12 10.32
N GLY A 350 -23.03 6.79 9.35
CA GLY A 350 -22.34 8.08 9.53
C GLY A 350 -20.86 7.98 9.85
N THR A 351 -20.32 6.78 10.02
CA THR A 351 -18.90 6.52 10.25
C THR A 351 -18.42 5.33 9.44
N PHE A 352 -17.13 5.30 9.12
CA PHE A 352 -16.50 4.17 8.44
C PHE A 352 -15.07 3.99 8.94
N ASP A 353 -14.74 2.78 9.35
CA ASP A 353 -13.39 2.37 9.72
C ASP A 353 -12.82 1.39 8.70
N GLY A 354 -11.55 1.56 8.37
CA GLY A 354 -10.93 0.76 7.33
C GLY A 354 -9.44 0.98 7.18
N PHE A 355 -8.90 0.32 6.17
CA PHE A 355 -7.50 0.45 5.75
C PHE A 355 -7.41 1.08 4.38
N VAL A 356 -6.46 2.00 4.22
CA VAL A 356 -6.18 2.64 2.93
C VAL A 356 -5.60 1.61 1.95
N GLU A 357 -6.26 1.43 0.82
CA GLU A 357 -5.86 0.48 -0.23
C GLU A 357 -5.22 1.15 -1.44
N ASN A 358 -5.60 2.40 -1.70
CA ASN A 358 -5.00 3.19 -2.77
C ASN A 358 -5.07 4.68 -2.44
N VAL A 359 -4.02 5.37 -2.81
CA VAL A 359 -3.91 6.83 -2.72
C VAL A 359 -3.70 7.36 -4.14
N ALA A 360 -4.56 8.26 -4.58
CA ALA A 360 -4.39 8.97 -5.83
C ALA A 360 -4.46 10.48 -5.58
N LEU A 361 -3.47 11.21 -6.04
CA LEU A 361 -3.44 12.66 -5.92
C LEU A 361 -3.37 13.31 -7.30
N ARG A 362 -4.08 14.42 -7.44
CA ARG A 362 -4.04 15.27 -8.62
C ARG A 362 -3.95 16.73 -8.20
N ALA A 363 -2.98 17.42 -8.75
CA ALA A 363 -2.78 18.85 -8.53
C ALA A 363 -2.60 19.59 -9.85
N THR A 364 -3.19 20.77 -9.91
CA THR A 364 -3.03 21.78 -10.96
C THR A 364 -2.88 23.14 -10.28
N PRO A 365 -2.57 24.24 -10.99
CA PRO A 365 -2.49 25.56 -10.38
C PRO A 365 -3.81 26.04 -9.73
N SER A 366 -4.93 25.40 -10.06
CA SER A 366 -6.26 25.82 -9.59
C SER A 366 -6.85 24.93 -8.50
N PHE A 367 -6.29 23.73 -8.29
CA PHE A 367 -6.76 22.82 -7.24
C PHE A 367 -5.75 21.74 -6.92
N THR A 368 -5.85 21.19 -5.70
CA THR A 368 -5.15 19.98 -5.26
C THR A 368 -6.15 19.05 -4.60
N GLU A 369 -6.29 17.85 -5.11
CA GLU A 369 -7.22 16.85 -4.58
C GLU A 369 -6.54 15.52 -4.33
N ILE A 370 -6.93 14.84 -3.25
CA ILE A 370 -6.52 13.49 -2.92
C ILE A 370 -7.74 12.59 -2.88
N THR A 371 -7.64 11.43 -3.50
CA THR A 371 -8.67 10.40 -3.49
C THR A 371 -8.13 9.17 -2.79
N LEU A 372 -8.86 8.68 -1.80
CA LEU A 372 -8.54 7.48 -1.04
C LEU A 372 -9.52 6.38 -1.40
N TYR A 373 -9.01 5.17 -1.57
CA TYR A 373 -9.79 3.93 -1.65
C TYR A 373 -9.55 3.17 -0.36
N ILE A 374 -10.62 2.80 0.35
CA ILE A 374 -10.54 2.27 1.70
C ILE A 374 -11.37 0.99 1.79
N SER A 375 -10.74 -0.10 2.22
CA SER A 375 -11.44 -1.34 2.57
C SER A 375 -11.91 -1.30 4.02
N ALA A 376 -13.06 -1.90 4.30
CA ALA A 376 -13.51 -2.01 5.69
C ALA A 376 -12.53 -2.83 6.53
N THR A 377 -12.34 -2.42 7.79
CA THR A 377 -11.52 -3.15 8.76
C THR A 377 -11.88 -4.64 8.81
N GLU A 378 -13.17 -4.95 8.76
CA GLU A 378 -13.70 -6.30 8.75
C GLU A 378 -13.28 -7.18 7.56
N PHE A 379 -12.67 -6.62 6.51
CA PHE A 379 -12.07 -7.40 5.42
C PHE A 379 -10.65 -7.88 5.71
N SER A 380 -10.00 -7.30 6.70
CA SER A 380 -8.61 -7.60 7.07
C SER A 380 -8.49 -8.19 8.48
N LEU A 381 -9.39 -7.82 9.38
CA LEU A 381 -9.36 -8.27 10.76
C LEU A 381 -10.60 -9.11 11.07
N SER A 382 -10.39 -10.31 11.59
CA SER A 382 -11.49 -11.13 12.11
C SER A 382 -11.97 -10.56 13.44
N THR A 383 -13.27 -10.25 13.51
CA THR A 383 -13.90 -9.83 14.76
C THR A 383 -14.19 -11.05 15.62
N THR A 384 -13.76 -11.02 16.88
CA THR A 384 -14.14 -12.03 17.87
C THR A 384 -15.35 -11.52 18.66
N GLN A 385 -16.45 -12.28 18.72
CA GLN A 385 -17.58 -11.91 19.54
C GLN A 385 -17.21 -12.06 21.04
N TRP A 386 -17.63 -11.13 21.87
CA TRP A 386 -17.34 -11.14 23.31
C TRP A 386 -17.80 -12.43 24.01
N ASP A 387 -18.86 -13.05 23.56
CA ASP A 387 -19.38 -14.31 24.10
C ASP A 387 -18.50 -15.52 23.77
N THR A 388 -17.62 -15.40 22.79
CA THR A 388 -16.65 -16.45 22.41
C THR A 388 -15.27 -16.23 23.02
N VAL A 389 -15.03 -15.06 23.66
CA VAL A 389 -13.78 -14.78 24.34
C VAL A 389 -13.70 -15.55 25.64
N THR A 390 -12.70 -16.42 25.77
CA THR A 390 -12.51 -17.20 27.01
C THR A 390 -12.15 -16.25 28.16
N PRO A 391 -12.92 -16.16 29.24
CA PRO A 391 -12.76 -15.14 30.30
C PRO A 391 -11.40 -15.12 31.00
N SER A 392 -10.60 -16.18 30.80
CA SER A 392 -9.31 -16.33 31.50
C SER A 392 -8.15 -15.55 30.84
N THR A 393 -8.30 -15.03 29.63
CA THR A 393 -7.20 -14.42 28.87
C THR A 393 -7.33 -12.91 28.67
N ILE A 394 -8.56 -12.37 28.68
CA ILE A 394 -8.80 -10.95 28.45
C ILE A 394 -9.71 -10.40 29.54
N THR A 395 -9.23 -9.45 30.30
CA THR A 395 -10.00 -8.74 31.32
C THR A 395 -10.00 -7.25 30.99
N TRP A 396 -10.99 -6.50 31.49
CA TRP A 396 -11.01 -5.03 31.39
C TRP A 396 -9.72 -4.37 31.91
N ALA A 397 -9.01 -5.02 32.81
CA ALA A 397 -7.74 -4.53 33.34
C ALA A 397 -6.57 -4.72 32.36
N THR A 398 -6.70 -5.63 31.39
CA THR A 398 -5.67 -5.90 30.37
C THR A 398 -6.01 -5.31 29.00
N THR A 399 -7.22 -4.76 28.85
CA THR A 399 -7.64 -4.06 27.64
C THR A 399 -7.06 -2.64 27.64
N ASN A 400 -6.64 -2.15 26.47
CA ASN A 400 -6.15 -0.79 26.33
C ASN A 400 -7.22 0.22 26.79
N ALA A 401 -6.85 1.16 27.68
CA ALA A 401 -7.75 2.13 28.30
C ALA A 401 -8.43 3.09 27.27
N THR A 402 -7.98 3.11 26.02
CA THR A 402 -8.57 3.89 24.93
C THR A 402 -9.62 3.12 24.13
N LEU A 403 -9.86 1.83 24.45
CA LEU A 403 -10.84 1.01 23.76
C LEU A 403 -12.24 1.36 24.27
N ILE A 404 -13.06 1.99 23.46
CA ILE A 404 -14.49 2.22 23.72
C ILE A 404 -15.32 1.16 22.99
N TRP A 405 -16.48 0.80 23.55
CA TRP A 405 -17.36 -0.28 23.03
C TRP A 405 -17.67 -0.18 21.53
N ASN A 406 -17.79 1.04 21.00
CA ASN A 406 -18.05 1.25 19.58
C ASN A 406 -16.84 1.02 18.67
N ASN A 407 -15.63 0.94 19.25
CA ASN A 407 -14.39 0.74 18.51
C ASN A 407 -13.74 -0.62 18.82
N ALA A 408 -14.43 -1.46 19.61
CA ALA A 408 -13.96 -2.79 19.99
C ALA A 408 -14.23 -3.84 18.88
N THR A 409 -14.19 -3.43 17.61
CA THR A 409 -14.20 -4.34 16.49
C THR A 409 -12.79 -4.82 16.23
N GLY A 410 -12.48 -6.00 16.73
CA GLY A 410 -11.55 -6.90 16.05
C GLY A 410 -10.12 -6.92 16.49
N ALA A 411 -9.60 -6.41 17.51
CA ALA A 411 -8.23 -6.67 17.95
C ALA A 411 -8.13 -6.98 19.43
N LEU A 412 -8.64 -8.14 19.80
CA LEU A 412 -8.36 -8.77 21.08
C LEU A 412 -7.58 -10.05 20.80
N ASN A 413 -6.29 -9.91 20.51
CA ASN A 413 -5.32 -11.00 20.57
C ASN A 413 -4.52 -10.88 21.85
#